data_e5f3b3582273c59f11c8dab0cd83cdde
#
_entry.id   e5f3b3582273c59f11c8dab0cd83cdde
#
_cell.length_a   1.000
_cell.length_b   1.000
_cell.length_c   1.000
_cell.angle_alpha   90.00
_cell.angle_beta   90.00
_cell.angle_gamma   90.00
#
_symmetry.space_group_name_H-M   'P 1'
#
loop_
_entity.id
_entity.type
_entity.pdbx_description
1 polymer ?
#
loop_
_entity_poly.entity_id
_entity_poly.type
_entity_poly.pdbx_seq_one_letter_code
_entity_poly.pdbx_strand_id
1 'polypeptide(L)'
;MTEKHWPGSLTLVLPASEKVPKVLNPKDPSTIGIRVPAHAIAREILGRTGVLATTSANLSGQEPLLTPEAIMTTFPSVTVLAPTERQAWGIINSGQPSTVARWQCQRWDILRQGAVFL
;
A
#
# COMPACT_ATOMS: atom_id res chain seq x y z
N MET A 1 6.56 -13.24 10.92
CA MET A 1 6.34 -12.52 9.64
C MET A 1 6.17 -11.02 9.87
N THR A 2 5.10 -10.59 10.53
CA THR A 2 4.83 -9.15 10.79
C THR A 2 5.90 -8.47 11.62
N GLU A 3 6.35 -9.06 12.71
CA GLU A 3 7.39 -8.50 13.59
C GLU A 3 8.69 -8.15 12.86
N LYS A 4 8.99 -8.86 11.79
CA LYS A 4 10.23 -8.66 11.01
C LYS A 4 10.06 -7.65 9.86
N HIS A 5 8.85 -7.52 9.31
CA HIS A 5 8.62 -6.78 8.06
C HIS A 5 7.59 -5.66 8.16
N TRP A 6 6.95 -5.48 9.33
CA TRP A 6 6.07 -4.35 9.63
C TRP A 6 6.65 -3.50 10.76
N PRO A 7 6.65 -2.19 10.60
CA PRO A 7 6.26 -1.41 9.40
C PRO A 7 7.21 -1.64 8.20
N GLY A 8 6.66 -1.74 6.99
CA GLY A 8 7.51 -1.98 5.82
C GLY A 8 6.78 -2.25 4.51
N SER A 9 7.53 -2.80 3.56
CA SER A 9 7.06 -3.08 2.20
C SER A 9 6.50 -4.50 2.04
N LEU A 10 5.76 -4.97 3.04
CA LEU A 10 5.04 -6.24 3.02
C LEU A 10 3.53 -6.01 3.11
N THR A 11 2.79 -6.57 2.18
CA THR A 11 1.33 -6.64 2.20
C THR A 11 0.91 -8.10 2.47
N LEU A 12 0.10 -8.32 3.49
CA LEU A 12 -0.43 -9.64 3.81
C LEU A 12 -1.90 -9.72 3.41
N VAL A 13 -2.23 -10.77 2.66
CA VAL A 13 -3.61 -11.12 2.35
C VAL A 13 -4.12 -12.07 3.43
N LEU A 14 -5.12 -11.59 4.17
CA LEU A 14 -5.70 -12.23 5.35
C LEU A 14 -7.20 -12.44 5.15
N PRO A 15 -7.83 -13.36 5.90
CA PRO A 15 -9.28 -13.48 5.93
C PRO A 15 -9.93 -12.15 6.33
N ALA A 16 -10.92 -11.71 5.55
CA ALA A 16 -11.70 -10.52 5.85
C ALA A 16 -12.78 -10.82 6.87
N SER A 17 -12.96 -9.94 7.86
CA SER A 17 -14.11 -9.98 8.73
C SER A 17 -15.35 -9.43 8.01
N GLU A 18 -16.54 -9.71 8.55
CA GLU A 18 -17.81 -9.20 8.01
C GLU A 18 -17.89 -7.65 8.01
N LYS A 19 -17.05 -6.98 8.78
CA LYS A 19 -16.97 -5.51 8.84
C LYS A 19 -16.23 -4.90 7.65
N VAL A 20 -15.49 -5.72 6.88
CA VAL A 20 -14.76 -5.25 5.70
C VAL A 20 -15.73 -5.09 4.54
N PRO A 21 -15.85 -3.89 3.94
CA PRO A 21 -16.70 -3.69 2.78
C PRO A 21 -16.27 -4.57 1.60
N LYS A 22 -17.20 -5.34 1.05
CA LYS A 22 -16.93 -6.29 -0.06
C LYS A 22 -16.39 -5.60 -1.31
N VAL A 23 -16.67 -4.32 -1.49
CA VAL A 23 -16.20 -3.51 -2.62
C VAL A 23 -14.68 -3.34 -2.62
N LEU A 24 -14.00 -3.51 -1.49
CA LEU A 24 -12.54 -3.40 -1.40
C LEU A 24 -11.81 -4.54 -2.11
N ASN A 25 -12.42 -5.73 -2.18
CA ASN A 25 -11.91 -6.86 -2.95
C ASN A 25 -13.06 -7.61 -3.62
N PRO A 26 -13.66 -7.06 -4.68
CA PRO A 26 -14.85 -7.65 -5.29
C PRO A 26 -14.61 -9.02 -5.94
N LYS A 27 -13.35 -9.34 -6.29
CA LYS A 27 -12.98 -10.64 -6.88
C LYS A 27 -12.93 -11.75 -5.84
N ASP A 28 -12.57 -11.43 -4.60
CA ASP A 28 -12.51 -12.36 -3.47
C ASP A 28 -12.84 -11.63 -2.17
N PRO A 29 -14.13 -11.34 -1.90
CA PRO A 29 -14.55 -10.57 -0.72
C PRO A 29 -14.25 -11.27 0.62
N SER A 30 -13.82 -12.53 0.60
CA SER A 30 -13.43 -13.28 1.80
C SER A 30 -12.04 -12.90 2.31
N THR A 31 -11.27 -12.12 1.55
CA THR A 31 -9.91 -11.72 1.89
C THR A 31 -9.69 -10.22 1.79
N ILE A 32 -8.68 -9.73 2.48
CA ILE A 32 -8.24 -8.33 2.45
C ILE A 32 -6.72 -8.24 2.52
N GLY A 33 -6.12 -7.40 1.68
CA GLY A 33 -4.71 -7.06 1.75
C GLY A 33 -4.47 -5.95 2.78
N ILE A 34 -3.57 -6.19 3.74
CA ILE A 34 -3.22 -5.24 4.79
C ILE A 34 -1.73 -4.94 4.73
N ARG A 35 -1.37 -3.67 4.91
CA ARG A 35 0.01 -3.21 5.03
C ARG A 35 0.13 -2.16 6.13
N VAL A 36 1.24 -2.20 6.88
CA VAL A 36 1.67 -1.14 7.79
C VAL A 36 2.90 -0.46 7.17
N PRO A 37 2.77 0.77 6.66
CA PRO A 37 3.88 1.44 5.98
C PRO A 37 4.98 1.90 6.94
N ALA A 38 6.25 1.87 6.52
CA ALA A 38 7.39 2.40 7.26
C ALA A 38 7.57 3.93 7.11
N HIS A 39 6.67 4.61 6.44
CA HIS A 39 6.75 6.05 6.20
C HIS A 39 6.13 6.83 7.36
N ALA A 40 6.89 7.72 8.01
CA ALA A 40 6.47 8.44 9.21
C ALA A 40 5.18 9.26 9.00
N ILE A 41 5.09 10.02 7.91
CA ILE A 41 3.90 10.84 7.59
C ILE A 41 2.67 9.97 7.33
N ALA A 42 2.83 8.88 6.57
CA ALA A 42 1.73 7.94 6.33
C ALA A 42 1.22 7.33 7.65
N ARG A 43 2.11 6.98 8.56
CA ARG A 43 1.76 6.47 9.89
C ARG A 43 1.07 7.51 10.77
N GLU A 44 1.50 8.77 10.70
CA GLU A 44 0.85 9.87 11.41
C GLU A 44 -0.59 10.09 10.90
N ILE A 45 -0.78 10.08 9.58
CA ILE A 45 -2.11 10.15 8.97
C ILE A 45 -2.99 8.99 9.45
N LEU A 46 -2.50 7.75 9.35
CA LEU A 46 -3.23 6.57 9.81
C LEU A 46 -3.57 6.61 11.31
N GLY A 47 -2.70 7.18 12.12
CA GLY A 47 -2.95 7.39 13.55
C GLY A 47 -4.11 8.34 13.83
N ARG A 48 -4.38 9.30 12.93
CA ARG A 48 -5.47 10.28 13.05
C ARG A 48 -6.76 9.80 12.38
N THR A 49 -6.66 9.09 11.26
CA THR A 49 -7.82 8.68 10.44
C THR A 49 -8.30 7.28 10.73
N GLY A 50 -7.46 6.42 11.33
CA GLY A 50 -7.63 4.98 11.33
C GLY A 50 -7.22 4.36 9.98
N VAL A 51 -7.67 3.14 9.71
CA VAL A 51 -7.35 2.41 8.48
C VAL A 51 -7.92 3.11 7.24
N LEU A 52 -7.15 3.12 6.17
CA LEU A 52 -7.52 3.72 4.88
C LEU A 52 -7.45 2.67 3.76
N ALA A 53 -8.41 2.70 2.86
CA ALA A 53 -8.30 1.98 1.60
C ALA A 53 -7.29 2.69 0.69
N THR A 54 -6.41 1.91 0.06
CA THR A 54 -5.36 2.45 -0.81
C THR A 54 -5.31 1.73 -2.14
N THR A 55 -4.87 2.46 -3.15
CA THR A 55 -4.56 1.93 -4.47
C THR A 55 -3.28 2.57 -5.00
N SER A 56 -2.67 2.02 -6.04
CA SER A 56 -1.56 2.66 -6.73
C SER A 56 -2.03 3.91 -7.49
N ALA A 57 -1.18 4.92 -7.55
CA ALA A 57 -1.45 6.14 -8.31
C ALA A 57 -1.07 5.94 -9.78
N ASN A 58 -1.98 5.37 -10.57
CA ASN A 58 -1.81 5.15 -12.00
C ASN A 58 -3.16 5.02 -12.71
N LEU A 59 -3.19 5.32 -13.98
CA LEU A 59 -4.29 4.89 -14.84
C LEU A 59 -4.25 3.37 -15.01
N SER A 60 -5.40 2.74 -15.13
CA SER A 60 -5.50 1.28 -15.23
C SER A 60 -4.61 0.73 -16.34
N GLY A 61 -3.77 -0.26 -16.01
CA GLY A 61 -2.83 -0.89 -16.92
C GLY A 61 -1.55 -0.11 -17.21
N GLN A 62 -1.36 1.06 -16.61
CA GLN A 62 -0.12 1.86 -16.73
C GLN A 62 0.78 1.71 -15.50
N GLU A 63 2.04 2.10 -15.65
CA GLU A 63 2.99 2.14 -14.56
C GLU A 63 2.59 3.16 -13.49
N PRO A 64 2.90 2.90 -12.20
CA PRO A 64 2.65 3.85 -11.13
C PRO A 64 3.40 5.16 -11.32
N LEU A 65 2.72 6.28 -11.05
CA LEU A 65 3.31 7.60 -11.03
C LEU A 65 4.17 7.78 -9.78
N LEU A 66 5.38 8.30 -9.95
CA LEU A 66 6.40 8.37 -8.89
C LEU A 66 6.61 9.78 -8.33
N THR A 67 6.04 10.81 -8.94
CA THR A 67 6.23 12.20 -8.53
C THR A 67 4.91 12.90 -8.22
N PRO A 68 4.89 13.85 -7.27
CA PRO A 68 3.71 14.65 -6.98
C PRO A 68 3.19 15.40 -8.20
N GLU A 69 4.09 15.93 -9.02
CA GLU A 69 3.75 16.69 -10.23
C GLU A 69 3.02 15.82 -11.26
N ALA A 70 3.50 14.60 -11.49
CA ALA A 70 2.86 13.64 -12.39
C ALA A 70 1.46 13.23 -11.88
N ILE A 71 1.32 13.06 -10.56
CA ILE A 71 0.04 12.72 -9.93
C ILE A 71 -0.94 13.90 -10.08
N MET A 72 -0.53 15.13 -9.78
CA MET A 72 -1.37 16.31 -9.92
C MET A 72 -1.82 16.54 -11.37
N THR A 73 -0.96 16.27 -12.33
CA THR A 73 -1.28 16.39 -13.76
C THR A 73 -2.28 15.33 -14.21
N THR A 74 -2.07 14.07 -13.78
CA THR A 74 -2.90 12.93 -14.21
C THR A 74 -4.25 12.91 -13.49
N PHE A 75 -4.26 13.31 -12.21
CA PHE A 75 -5.43 13.29 -11.34
C PHE A 75 -5.68 14.69 -10.71
N PRO A 76 -6.14 15.67 -11.48
CA PRO A 76 -6.26 17.06 -11.00
C PRO A 76 -7.22 17.26 -9.82
N SER A 77 -8.16 16.33 -9.60
CA SER A 77 -9.12 16.38 -8.50
C SER A 77 -8.63 15.73 -7.20
N VAL A 78 -7.44 15.10 -7.22
CA VAL A 78 -6.88 14.44 -6.05
C VAL A 78 -6.05 15.41 -5.22
N THR A 79 -6.29 15.43 -3.91
CA THR A 79 -5.42 16.16 -2.99
C THR A 79 -4.08 15.45 -2.87
N VAL A 80 -3.00 16.15 -3.18
CA VAL A 80 -1.64 15.61 -3.09
C VAL A 80 -0.94 16.23 -1.89
N LEU A 81 -0.54 15.39 -0.94
CA LEU A 81 0.35 15.78 0.14
C LEU A 81 1.79 15.57 -0.33
N ALA A 82 2.51 16.65 -0.48
CA ALA A 82 3.91 16.63 -0.89
C ALA A 82 4.73 17.54 0.02
N PRO A 83 6.03 17.25 0.25
CA PRO A 83 6.89 18.15 0.97
C PRO A 83 7.11 19.42 0.15
N THR A 84 7.20 20.58 0.84
CA THR A 84 7.62 21.85 0.23
C THR A 84 9.08 21.79 -0.23
N GLU A 85 9.89 20.98 0.49
CA GLU A 85 11.27 20.66 0.14
C GLU A 85 11.40 19.15 -0.06
N ARG A 86 11.80 18.71 -1.25
CA ARG A 86 11.91 17.28 -1.60
C ARG A 86 12.83 16.49 -0.67
N GLN A 87 13.82 17.15 -0.06
CA GLN A 87 14.76 16.52 0.87
C GLN A 87 14.16 16.24 2.26
N ALA A 88 13.05 16.91 2.62
CA ALA A 88 12.47 16.82 3.95
C ALA A 88 11.86 15.45 4.29
N TRP A 89 11.48 14.65 3.30
CA TRP A 89 10.85 13.33 3.49
C TRP A 89 11.75 12.15 3.13
N GLY A 90 12.98 12.40 2.68
CA GLY A 90 13.87 11.36 2.19
C GLY A 90 13.38 10.74 0.87
N ILE A 91 13.59 9.44 0.70
CA ILE A 91 13.08 8.69 -0.47
C ILE A 91 11.60 8.48 -0.30
N ILE A 92 10.79 9.23 -1.06
CA ILE A 92 9.33 9.17 -0.98
C ILE A 92 8.80 7.91 -1.66
N ASN A 93 9.45 7.48 -2.75
CA ASN A 93 9.03 6.34 -3.53
C ASN A 93 10.24 5.65 -4.17
N SER A 94 10.44 4.38 -3.85
CA SER A 94 11.53 3.57 -4.41
C SER A 94 11.23 3.03 -5.81
N GLY A 95 9.99 3.19 -6.30
CA GLY A 95 9.53 2.54 -7.52
C GLY A 95 9.28 1.04 -7.38
N GLN A 96 9.68 0.42 -6.27
CA GLN A 96 9.44 -1.00 -6.02
C GLN A 96 8.13 -1.22 -5.28
N PRO A 97 7.24 -2.09 -5.77
CA PRO A 97 6.01 -2.44 -5.06
C PRO A 97 6.30 -3.25 -3.80
N SER A 98 5.33 -3.31 -2.90
CA SER A 98 5.40 -4.22 -1.76
C SER A 98 5.34 -5.68 -2.23
N THR A 99 6.00 -6.57 -1.49
CA THR A 99 5.76 -8.01 -1.60
C THR A 99 4.37 -8.30 -1.07
N VAL A 100 3.61 -9.11 -1.80
CA VAL A 100 2.25 -9.54 -1.41
C VAL A 100 2.29 -11.03 -1.13
N ALA A 101 1.95 -11.40 0.11
CA ALA A 101 1.91 -12.80 0.53
C ALA A 101 0.56 -13.15 1.13
N ARG A 102 0.09 -14.36 0.88
CA ARG A 102 -1.14 -14.93 1.43
C ARG A 102 -0.82 -16.16 2.27
N TRP A 103 -1.41 -16.25 3.45
CA TRP A 103 -1.36 -17.47 4.26
C TRP A 103 -2.40 -18.47 3.77
N GLN A 104 -1.96 -19.60 3.27
CA GLN A 104 -2.83 -20.68 2.79
C GLN A 104 -2.14 -22.04 2.95
N CYS A 105 -2.90 -23.08 3.34
CA CYS A 105 -2.38 -24.44 3.50
C CYS A 105 -1.13 -24.51 4.39
N GLN A 106 -1.11 -23.78 5.51
CA GLN A 106 -0.02 -23.71 6.49
C GLN A 106 1.32 -23.18 5.94
N ARG A 107 1.27 -22.43 4.86
CA ARG A 107 2.45 -21.79 4.27
C ARG A 107 2.12 -20.39 3.75
N TRP A 108 3.17 -19.61 3.47
CA TRP A 108 3.06 -18.32 2.78
C TRP A 108 3.23 -18.52 1.28
N ASP A 109 2.20 -18.18 0.54
CA ASP A 109 2.25 -18.12 -0.92
C ASP A 109 2.53 -16.68 -1.36
N ILE A 110 3.58 -16.48 -2.15
CA ILE A 110 3.95 -15.17 -2.70
C ILE A 110 3.08 -14.89 -3.92
N LEU A 111 2.13 -13.98 -3.77
CA LEU A 111 1.27 -13.55 -4.88
C LEU A 111 1.95 -12.53 -5.79
N ARG A 112 2.87 -11.74 -5.23
CA ARG A 112 3.70 -10.80 -5.96
C ARG A 112 5.02 -10.62 -5.24
N GLN A 113 6.12 -10.85 -5.94
CA GLN A 113 7.43 -10.49 -5.42
C GLN A 113 7.64 -8.98 -5.55
N GLY A 114 8.03 -8.35 -4.47
CA GLY A 114 8.36 -6.92 -4.38
C GLY A 114 9.66 -6.70 -3.62
N ALA A 115 9.72 -5.63 -2.84
CA ALA A 115 10.94 -5.20 -2.15
C ALA A 115 11.41 -6.13 -1.01
N VAL A 116 10.55 -6.99 -0.50
CA VAL A 116 10.86 -7.89 0.63
C VAL A 116 10.93 -9.34 0.14
N PHE A 117 12.02 -10.02 0.46
CA PHE A 117 12.18 -11.47 0.26
C PHE A 117 11.79 -12.21 1.54
N LEU A 118 10.91 -13.20 1.41
CA LEU A 118 10.35 -14.01 2.50
C LEU A 118 10.97 -15.40 2.52
#